data_8265164d155d8e1a4cd6ba2e8b6ffb50
#
_entry.id   8265164d155d8e1a4cd6ba2e8b6ffb50
#
_cell.length_a   1.000
_cell.length_b   1.000
_cell.length_c   1.000
_cell.angle_alpha   90.00
_cell.angle_beta   90.00
_cell.angle_gamma   90.00
#
_symmetry.space_group_name_H-M   'P 1'
#
loop_
_entity.id
_entity.type
_entity.pdbx_description
1 polymer ?
#
loop_
_entity_poly.entity_id
_entity_poly.type
_entity_poly.pdbx_seq_one_letter_code
_entity_poly.pdbx_strand_id
1 'polypeptide(L)'
;KMRSVIVYIGNNPVEKDLCKYAEEYRWNFLRYMVSPHPFSVNIPARRRSRRLVRSMKHVSMICQSGNYLNYRQLPDLFDVLSDMEKEFMTDFIIMKYYPFDDDKLLSFYNDWHQMAEAMHSTAGSEHDIVEQWYHRPDDIYIRMADFVRERLGIFPVRKVTMLPEGQKKMLLTELRINVGATVYEACKFLHLEMTQQVKC
;
A
#
# COMPACT_ATOMS: atom_id res chain seq x y z
N LYS A 1 15.74 6.58 -10.50
CA LYS A 1 14.78 6.58 -9.35
C LYS A 1 13.55 5.68 -9.59
N MET A 2 12.83 5.79 -10.74
CA MET A 2 11.61 4.98 -10.94
C MET A 2 11.90 3.48 -11.02
N ARG A 3 12.95 3.04 -11.74
CA ARG A 3 13.36 1.62 -11.76
C ARG A 3 13.59 1.06 -10.36
N SER A 4 14.31 1.80 -9.50
CA SER A 4 14.57 1.37 -8.12
C SER A 4 13.30 1.24 -7.29
N VAL A 5 12.32 2.12 -7.50
CA VAL A 5 11.01 2.03 -6.83
C VAL A 5 10.23 0.81 -7.30
N ILE A 6 10.21 0.53 -8.60
CA ILE A 6 9.53 -0.66 -9.16
C ILE A 6 10.15 -1.94 -8.60
N VAL A 7 11.49 -2.02 -8.57
CA VAL A 7 12.22 -3.17 -8.02
C VAL A 7 11.92 -3.33 -6.52
N TYR A 8 11.96 -2.26 -5.74
CA TYR A 8 11.66 -2.29 -4.32
C TYR A 8 10.24 -2.82 -4.04
N ILE A 9 9.24 -2.28 -4.74
CA ILE A 9 7.85 -2.74 -4.58
C ILE A 9 7.71 -4.21 -5.00
N GLY A 10 8.33 -4.59 -6.12
CA GLY A 10 8.29 -5.96 -6.62
C GLY A 10 8.98 -6.97 -5.71
N ASN A 11 10.07 -6.58 -5.05
CA ASN A 11 10.83 -7.46 -4.15
C ASN A 11 10.33 -7.50 -2.71
N ASN A 12 9.43 -6.63 -2.32
CA ASN A 12 8.91 -6.61 -0.94
C ASN A 12 8.46 -7.98 -0.43
N PRO A 13 7.77 -8.85 -1.22
CA PRO A 13 7.43 -10.19 -0.77
C PRO A 13 8.65 -11.10 -0.54
N VAL A 14 9.71 -10.95 -1.33
CA VAL A 14 10.97 -11.72 -1.19
C VAL A 14 11.70 -11.27 0.08
N GLU A 15 11.79 -9.97 0.33
CA GLU A 15 12.40 -9.41 1.55
C GLU A 15 11.66 -9.82 2.83
N LYS A 16 10.38 -10.19 2.72
CA LYS A 16 9.55 -10.68 3.83
C LYS A 16 9.46 -12.20 3.89
N ASP A 17 10.31 -12.92 3.15
CA ASP A 17 10.34 -14.39 3.09
C ASP A 17 8.99 -15.03 2.71
N LEU A 18 8.14 -14.33 1.95
CA LEU A 18 6.86 -14.85 1.50
C LEU A 18 6.98 -15.70 0.23
N CYS A 19 8.05 -15.53 -0.53
CA CYS A 19 8.37 -16.29 -1.74
C CYS A 19 9.88 -16.21 -2.00
N LYS A 20 10.39 -17.10 -2.84
CA LYS A 20 11.80 -17.10 -3.25
C LYS A 20 12.09 -16.08 -4.34
N TYR A 21 11.15 -15.91 -5.27
CA TYR A 21 11.24 -14.96 -6.37
C TYR A 21 9.98 -14.09 -6.43
N ALA A 22 10.13 -12.85 -6.80
CA ALA A 22 9.05 -11.87 -6.80
C ALA A 22 7.83 -12.29 -7.65
N GLU A 23 8.07 -12.97 -8.76
CA GLU A 23 7.03 -13.49 -9.66
C GLU A 23 6.28 -14.70 -9.11
N GLU A 24 6.75 -15.35 -8.05
CA GLU A 24 6.05 -16.46 -7.39
C GLU A 24 4.94 -15.96 -6.47
N TYR A 25 5.00 -14.68 -6.09
CA TYR A 25 4.02 -14.12 -5.17
C TYR A 25 2.74 -13.72 -5.91
N ARG A 26 1.65 -14.40 -5.56
CA ARG A 26 0.35 -14.24 -6.25
C ARG A 26 -0.18 -12.80 -6.29
N TRP A 27 0.15 -12.00 -5.31
CA TRP A 27 -0.32 -10.63 -5.19
C TRP A 27 0.65 -9.61 -5.80
N ASN A 28 1.67 -10.09 -6.54
CA ASN A 28 2.61 -9.25 -7.26
C ASN A 28 2.11 -9.00 -8.69
N PHE A 29 2.38 -7.82 -9.22
CA PHE A 29 1.99 -7.44 -10.57
C PHE A 29 2.74 -8.21 -11.68
N LEU A 30 3.97 -8.67 -11.42
CA LEU A 30 4.88 -9.24 -12.42
C LEU A 30 4.27 -10.34 -13.29
N ARG A 31 3.62 -11.31 -12.68
CA ARG A 31 3.07 -12.44 -13.44
C ARG A 31 1.81 -12.07 -14.20
N TYR A 32 1.06 -11.11 -13.71
CA TYR A 32 -0.18 -10.65 -14.36
C TYR A 32 0.09 -9.81 -15.62
N MET A 33 1.28 -9.22 -15.76
CA MET A 33 1.73 -8.58 -17.00
C MET A 33 1.89 -9.58 -18.16
N VAL A 34 2.19 -10.85 -17.85
CA VAL A 34 2.43 -11.89 -18.85
C VAL A 34 1.18 -12.71 -19.14
N SER A 35 0.35 -12.93 -18.14
CA SER A 35 -0.85 -13.77 -18.26
C SER A 35 -1.95 -13.28 -17.34
N PRO A 36 -3.22 -13.29 -17.79
CA PRO A 36 -4.35 -12.99 -16.91
C PRO A 36 -4.66 -14.12 -15.92
N HIS A 37 -4.05 -15.28 -16.06
CA HIS A 37 -4.24 -16.45 -15.19
C HIS A 37 -2.88 -17.11 -14.89
N PRO A 38 -1.96 -16.41 -14.19
CA PRO A 38 -0.61 -16.92 -13.97
C PRO A 38 -0.53 -18.02 -12.92
N PHE A 39 -1.49 -18.10 -12.01
CA PHE A 39 -1.52 -19.02 -10.87
C PHE A 39 -2.69 -20.02 -10.93
N SER A 40 -3.48 -19.96 -11.97
CA SER A 40 -4.61 -20.86 -12.17
C SER A 40 -4.63 -21.46 -13.57
N VAL A 41 -5.33 -22.59 -13.71
CA VAL A 41 -5.58 -23.16 -15.04
C VAL A 41 -6.59 -22.27 -15.77
N ASN A 42 -6.25 -21.85 -16.98
CA ASN A 42 -7.20 -21.10 -17.80
C ASN A 42 -8.40 -21.98 -18.16
N ILE A 43 -9.59 -21.55 -17.73
CA ILE A 43 -10.86 -22.25 -18.04
C ILE A 43 -11.51 -21.60 -19.25
N PRO A 44 -11.50 -22.25 -20.43
CA PRO A 44 -12.15 -21.73 -21.63
C PRO A 44 -13.63 -21.44 -21.39
N ALA A 45 -14.19 -20.42 -22.03
CA ALA A 45 -15.57 -19.95 -21.81
C ALA A 45 -16.61 -21.09 -21.90
N ARG A 46 -16.43 -22.02 -22.85
CA ARG A 46 -17.33 -23.19 -23.06
C ARG A 46 -17.30 -24.21 -21.91
N ARG A 47 -16.26 -24.20 -21.05
CA ARG A 47 -16.09 -25.12 -19.91
C ARG A 47 -16.41 -24.47 -18.56
N ARG A 48 -16.71 -23.16 -18.53
CA ARG A 48 -17.06 -22.47 -17.31
C ARG A 48 -18.43 -22.89 -16.82
N SER A 49 -18.54 -23.21 -15.53
CA SER A 49 -19.83 -23.49 -14.93
C SER A 49 -20.73 -22.24 -14.92
N ARG A 50 -22.04 -22.45 -14.85
CA ARG A 50 -23.01 -21.35 -14.71
C ARG A 50 -22.75 -20.53 -13.43
N ARG A 51 -22.25 -21.18 -12.38
CA ARG A 51 -21.91 -20.55 -11.10
C ARG A 51 -20.72 -19.62 -11.27
N LEU A 52 -19.63 -20.10 -11.88
CA LEU A 52 -18.44 -19.30 -12.18
C LEU A 52 -18.80 -18.08 -13.04
N VAL A 53 -19.55 -18.26 -14.11
CA VAL A 53 -19.99 -17.17 -15.01
C VAL A 53 -20.80 -16.11 -14.22
N ARG A 54 -21.67 -16.54 -13.30
CA ARG A 54 -22.45 -15.63 -12.45
C ARG A 54 -21.54 -14.84 -11.51
N SER A 55 -20.60 -15.49 -10.83
CA SER A 55 -19.63 -14.83 -9.94
C SER A 55 -18.75 -13.84 -10.71
N MET A 56 -18.24 -14.21 -11.88
CA MET A 56 -17.47 -13.31 -12.75
C MET A 56 -18.27 -12.07 -13.17
N LYS A 57 -19.56 -12.27 -13.56
CA LYS A 57 -20.44 -11.16 -13.92
C LYS A 57 -20.68 -10.22 -12.74
N HIS A 58 -20.88 -10.76 -11.55
CA HIS A 58 -21.09 -9.97 -10.33
C HIS A 58 -19.87 -9.09 -10.03
N VAL A 59 -18.67 -9.66 -10.03
CA VAL A 59 -17.41 -8.90 -9.86
C VAL A 59 -17.26 -7.83 -10.93
N SER A 60 -17.53 -8.17 -12.19
CA SER A 60 -17.43 -7.21 -13.29
C SER A 60 -18.39 -6.03 -13.12
N MET A 61 -19.59 -6.25 -12.64
CA MET A 61 -20.58 -5.19 -12.38
C MET A 61 -20.12 -4.26 -11.24
N ILE A 62 -19.58 -4.83 -10.15
CA ILE A 62 -19.05 -4.03 -9.03
C ILE A 62 -17.90 -3.15 -9.53
N CYS A 63 -16.94 -3.73 -10.25
CA CYS A 63 -15.80 -3.00 -10.78
C CYS A 63 -16.24 -1.89 -11.76
N GLN A 64 -17.17 -2.17 -12.67
CA GLN A 64 -17.70 -1.19 -13.63
C GLN A 64 -18.45 -0.02 -12.96
N SER A 65 -19.05 -0.26 -11.79
CA SER A 65 -19.66 0.81 -11.00
C SER A 65 -18.66 1.64 -10.20
N GLY A 66 -17.34 1.42 -10.36
CA GLY A 66 -16.29 2.11 -9.64
C GLY A 66 -16.13 1.67 -8.17
N ASN A 67 -16.77 0.56 -7.80
CA ASN A 67 -16.71 0.04 -6.44
C ASN A 67 -15.70 -1.10 -6.30
N TYR A 68 -15.30 -1.37 -5.06
CA TYR A 68 -14.44 -2.49 -4.69
C TYR A 68 -15.27 -3.62 -4.07
N LEU A 69 -14.77 -4.86 -4.23
CA LEU A 69 -15.31 -6.00 -3.52
C LEU A 69 -15.18 -5.82 -2.01
N ASN A 70 -16.28 -6.07 -1.30
CA ASN A 70 -16.26 -6.13 0.15
C ASN A 70 -15.88 -7.55 0.60
N TYR A 71 -15.10 -7.66 1.68
CA TYR A 71 -14.75 -8.94 2.29
C TYR A 71 -15.97 -9.83 2.56
N ARG A 72 -17.10 -9.24 2.96
CA ARG A 72 -18.36 -9.97 3.21
C ARG A 72 -18.98 -10.61 1.98
N GLN A 73 -18.62 -10.17 0.78
CA GLN A 73 -19.13 -10.71 -0.48
C GLN A 73 -18.31 -11.92 -0.99
N LEU A 74 -17.11 -12.13 -0.45
CA LEU A 74 -16.23 -13.21 -0.89
C LEU A 74 -16.84 -14.60 -0.69
N PRO A 75 -17.46 -14.97 0.45
CA PRO A 75 -18.10 -16.27 0.61
C PRO A 75 -19.14 -16.55 -0.48
N ASP A 76 -20.02 -15.60 -0.78
CA ASP A 76 -21.06 -15.76 -1.79
C ASP A 76 -20.49 -16.00 -3.20
N LEU A 77 -19.30 -15.48 -3.47
CA LEU A 77 -18.60 -15.65 -4.74
C LEU A 77 -17.88 -16.99 -4.84
N PHE A 78 -17.29 -17.47 -3.73
CA PHE A 78 -16.37 -18.58 -3.72
C PHE A 78 -16.98 -19.91 -3.25
N ASP A 79 -17.91 -19.92 -2.29
CA ASP A 79 -18.43 -21.15 -1.67
C ASP A 79 -19.13 -22.10 -2.66
N VAL A 80 -19.65 -21.55 -3.74
CA VAL A 80 -20.36 -22.30 -4.79
C VAL A 80 -19.45 -22.85 -5.90
N LEU A 81 -18.15 -22.54 -5.86
CA LEU A 81 -17.16 -22.86 -6.89
C LEU A 81 -16.36 -24.10 -6.49
N SER A 82 -15.93 -24.88 -7.50
CA SER A 82 -14.90 -25.92 -7.30
C SER A 82 -13.53 -25.28 -7.01
N ASP A 83 -12.58 -26.03 -6.46
CA ASP A 83 -11.27 -25.51 -6.10
C ASP A 83 -10.53 -24.94 -7.33
N MET A 84 -10.62 -25.60 -8.48
CA MET A 84 -10.05 -25.07 -9.74
C MET A 84 -10.72 -23.75 -10.15
N GLU A 85 -12.03 -23.63 -9.97
CA GLU A 85 -12.75 -22.40 -10.29
C GLU A 85 -12.46 -21.29 -9.27
N LYS A 86 -12.20 -21.63 -8.01
CA LYS A 86 -11.74 -20.67 -6.98
C LYS A 86 -10.41 -20.05 -7.36
N GLU A 87 -9.43 -20.87 -7.77
CA GLU A 87 -8.14 -20.40 -8.23
C GLU A 87 -8.27 -19.47 -9.45
N PHE A 88 -9.08 -19.90 -10.44
CA PHE A 88 -9.38 -19.08 -11.62
C PHE A 88 -10.07 -17.76 -11.25
N MET A 89 -11.03 -17.80 -10.33
CA MET A 89 -11.78 -16.63 -9.89
C MET A 89 -10.88 -15.63 -9.12
N THR A 90 -9.91 -16.14 -8.37
CA THR A 90 -8.91 -15.30 -7.67
C THR A 90 -8.09 -14.50 -8.67
N ASP A 91 -7.51 -15.15 -9.68
CA ASP A 91 -6.75 -14.45 -10.72
C ASP A 91 -7.64 -13.46 -11.49
N PHE A 92 -8.90 -13.87 -11.80
CA PHE A 92 -9.86 -12.99 -12.45
C PHE A 92 -10.15 -11.71 -11.65
N ILE A 93 -10.32 -11.83 -10.32
CA ILE A 93 -10.53 -10.68 -9.44
C ILE A 93 -9.31 -9.78 -9.45
N ILE A 94 -8.11 -10.33 -9.28
CA ILE A 94 -6.86 -9.56 -9.29
C ILE A 94 -6.75 -8.77 -10.59
N MET A 95 -6.95 -9.42 -11.74
CA MET A 95 -6.91 -8.75 -13.04
C MET A 95 -7.98 -7.67 -13.22
N LYS A 96 -9.17 -7.83 -12.62
CA LYS A 96 -10.22 -6.80 -12.69
C LYS A 96 -9.88 -5.52 -11.93
N TYR A 97 -9.11 -5.65 -10.87
CA TYR A 97 -8.67 -4.53 -10.03
C TYR A 97 -7.18 -4.19 -10.24
N TYR A 98 -6.55 -4.76 -11.27
CA TYR A 98 -5.17 -4.51 -11.63
C TYR A 98 -4.97 -3.04 -12.02
N PRO A 99 -4.20 -2.25 -11.23
CA PRO A 99 -4.13 -0.80 -11.41
C PRO A 99 -2.97 -0.33 -12.27
N PHE A 100 -2.13 -1.26 -12.76
CA PHE A 100 -0.89 -0.90 -13.43
C PHE A 100 -1.07 -0.73 -14.93
N ASP A 101 -0.34 0.23 -15.48
CA ASP A 101 -0.12 0.43 -16.90
C ASP A 101 1.17 -0.33 -17.29
N ASP A 102 1.00 -1.51 -17.87
CA ASP A 102 2.09 -2.42 -18.19
C ASP A 102 3.06 -1.79 -19.19
N ASP A 103 2.57 -1.06 -20.19
CA ASP A 103 3.40 -0.39 -21.17
C ASP A 103 4.28 0.67 -20.51
N LYS A 104 3.71 1.41 -19.58
CA LYS A 104 4.45 2.40 -18.79
C LYS A 104 5.48 1.75 -17.88
N LEU A 105 5.15 0.65 -17.21
CA LEU A 105 6.10 -0.08 -16.39
C LEU A 105 7.26 -0.64 -17.25
N LEU A 106 6.94 -1.25 -18.38
CA LEU A 106 7.94 -1.79 -19.29
C LEU A 106 8.78 -0.70 -19.95
N SER A 107 8.28 0.53 -20.09
CA SER A 107 9.07 1.63 -20.67
C SER A 107 10.36 1.96 -19.88
N PHE A 108 10.47 1.50 -18.66
CA PHE A 108 11.67 1.63 -17.83
C PHE A 108 12.67 0.48 -18.04
N TYR A 109 12.31 -0.57 -18.81
CA TYR A 109 13.09 -1.77 -19.08
C TYR A 109 13.01 -2.08 -20.57
N ASN A 110 13.85 -2.99 -21.06
CA ASN A 110 13.76 -3.43 -22.46
C ASN A 110 12.59 -4.41 -22.67
N ASP A 111 12.36 -5.26 -21.67
CA ASP A 111 11.29 -6.25 -21.66
C ASP A 111 10.97 -6.72 -20.22
N TRP A 112 9.98 -7.61 -20.10
CA TRP A 112 9.60 -8.22 -18.84
C TRP A 112 10.71 -9.01 -18.17
N HIS A 113 11.55 -9.73 -18.98
CA HIS A 113 12.64 -10.54 -18.45
C HIS A 113 13.69 -9.68 -17.77
N GLN A 114 14.06 -8.55 -18.38
CA GLN A 114 15.00 -7.61 -17.76
C GLN A 114 14.45 -7.01 -16.47
N MET A 115 13.15 -6.76 -16.40
CA MET A 115 12.52 -6.26 -15.17
C MET A 115 12.55 -7.33 -14.06
N ALA A 116 12.21 -8.58 -14.38
CA ALA A 116 12.28 -9.70 -13.44
C ALA A 116 13.73 -9.97 -12.98
N GLU A 117 14.68 -9.92 -13.91
CA GLU A 117 16.11 -10.07 -13.62
C GLU A 117 16.63 -8.97 -12.69
N ALA A 118 16.19 -7.72 -12.92
CA ALA A 118 16.52 -6.61 -12.01
C ALA A 118 16.00 -6.84 -10.59
N MET A 119 14.85 -7.48 -10.42
CA MET A 119 14.34 -7.88 -9.11
C MET A 119 15.15 -9.03 -8.52
N HIS A 120 15.51 -10.04 -9.31
CA HIS A 120 16.35 -11.15 -8.85
C HIS A 120 17.74 -10.70 -8.41
N SER A 121 18.37 -9.78 -9.16
CA SER A 121 19.72 -9.28 -8.85
C SER A 121 19.79 -8.45 -7.58
N THR A 122 18.65 -7.93 -7.11
CA THR A 122 18.56 -7.08 -5.94
C THR A 122 17.98 -7.81 -4.73
N ALA A 123 17.52 -9.07 -4.90
CA ALA A 123 17.10 -9.92 -3.79
C ALA A 123 18.30 -10.21 -2.88
N GLY A 124 18.29 -9.68 -1.67
CA GLY A 124 19.37 -9.84 -0.68
C GLY A 124 20.50 -8.80 -0.80
N SER A 125 20.51 -7.92 -1.79
CA SER A 125 21.17 -6.64 -1.63
C SER A 125 20.18 -5.76 -0.85
N GLU A 126 20.56 -5.36 0.37
CA GLU A 126 20.04 -4.11 0.87
C GLU A 126 20.26 -3.12 -0.27
N HIS A 127 19.21 -2.87 -1.06
CA HIS A 127 19.24 -1.63 -1.76
C HIS A 127 19.39 -0.60 -0.63
N ASP A 128 20.60 -0.09 -0.53
CA ASP A 128 20.80 1.29 -0.23
C ASP A 128 19.98 2.12 -1.26
N ILE A 129 18.67 2.02 -1.27
CA ILE A 129 17.95 3.23 -1.02
C ILE A 129 18.58 3.60 0.30
N VAL A 130 19.70 4.37 0.22
CA VAL A 130 19.98 5.35 1.21
C VAL A 130 18.72 6.22 1.11
N GLU A 131 17.62 5.68 1.63
CA GLU A 131 16.79 6.46 2.46
C GLU A 131 17.86 7.01 3.36
N GLN A 132 18.34 8.20 3.05
CA GLN A 132 18.67 9.08 4.13
C GLN A 132 17.42 8.99 4.97
N TRP A 133 17.44 8.01 5.86
CA TRP A 133 16.64 8.01 7.02
C TRP A 133 17.03 9.35 7.64
N TYR A 134 16.40 10.39 7.12
CA TYR A 134 16.13 11.49 7.99
C TYR A 134 15.43 10.78 9.13
N HIS A 135 16.19 10.55 10.19
CA HIS A 135 15.71 9.99 11.44
C HIS A 135 14.50 10.78 11.95
N ARG A 136 13.41 10.89 11.17
CA ARG A 136 12.39 11.85 11.49
C ARG A 136 10.94 11.67 11.04
N PRO A 137 10.37 10.65 10.48
CA PRO A 137 8.93 10.76 10.32
C PRO A 137 8.19 10.39 11.60
N ASP A 138 8.49 9.26 12.22
CA ASP A 138 7.63 8.75 13.29
C ASP A 138 8.18 9.01 14.68
N ASP A 139 9.49 9.06 14.84
CA ASP A 139 10.15 9.30 16.12
C ASP A 139 9.79 10.68 16.72
N ILE A 140 9.71 11.72 15.89
CA ILE A 140 9.33 13.05 16.34
C ILE A 140 7.88 13.10 16.85
N TYR A 141 6.95 12.35 16.20
CA TYR A 141 5.55 12.29 16.64
C TYR A 141 5.40 11.49 17.94
N ILE A 142 6.19 10.43 18.12
CA ILE A 142 6.25 9.66 19.37
C ILE A 142 6.75 10.57 20.49
N ARG A 143 7.86 11.27 20.27
CA ARG A 143 8.43 12.22 21.25
C ARG A 143 7.45 13.36 21.59
N MET A 144 6.73 13.90 20.60
CA MET A 144 5.68 14.89 20.85
C MET A 144 4.54 14.30 21.68
N ALA A 145 4.13 13.06 21.39
CA ALA A 145 3.08 12.37 22.13
C ALA A 145 3.48 12.10 23.59
N ASP A 146 4.72 11.68 23.82
CA ASP A 146 5.26 11.45 25.16
C ASP A 146 5.37 12.77 25.94
N PHE A 147 5.89 13.82 25.33
CA PHE A 147 5.94 15.15 25.92
C PHE A 147 4.55 15.66 26.36
N VAL A 148 3.54 15.52 25.48
CA VAL A 148 2.15 15.92 25.79
C VAL A 148 1.57 15.08 26.92
N ARG A 149 1.86 13.79 26.94
CA ARG A 149 1.41 12.89 28.03
C ARG A 149 2.00 13.29 29.36
N GLU A 150 3.30 13.53 29.42
CA GLU A 150 4.01 13.92 30.64
C GLU A 150 3.60 15.32 31.13
N ARG A 151 3.51 16.28 30.19
CA ARG A 151 3.28 17.69 30.50
C ARG A 151 1.84 18.00 30.87
N LEU A 152 0.87 17.38 30.20
CA LEU A 152 -0.57 17.68 30.35
C LEU A 152 -1.40 16.54 30.96
N GLY A 153 -0.82 15.37 31.18
CA GLY A 153 -1.54 14.19 31.66
C GLY A 153 -2.63 13.72 30.68
N ILE A 154 -2.57 14.12 29.41
CA ILE A 154 -3.62 13.82 28.43
C ILE A 154 -3.47 12.40 27.91
N PHE A 155 -4.49 11.57 28.15
CA PHE A 155 -4.59 10.23 27.59
C PHE A 155 -6.03 9.92 27.13
N PRO A 156 -6.27 9.36 25.95
CA PRO A 156 -5.29 9.12 24.85
C PRO A 156 -4.83 10.44 24.21
N VAL A 157 -3.59 10.45 23.73
CA VAL A 157 -2.91 11.66 23.20
C VAL A 157 -3.70 12.37 22.09
N ARG A 158 -4.50 11.62 21.30
CA ARG A 158 -5.39 12.21 20.28
C ARG A 158 -6.33 13.31 20.82
N LYS A 159 -6.62 13.35 22.13
CA LYS A 159 -7.44 14.42 22.74
C LYS A 159 -6.78 15.79 22.65
N VAL A 160 -5.47 15.86 22.37
CA VAL A 160 -4.77 17.13 22.16
C VAL A 160 -5.36 17.94 21.00
N THR A 161 -5.93 17.25 20.02
CA THR A 161 -6.60 17.89 18.88
C THR A 161 -7.89 18.62 19.25
N MET A 162 -8.45 18.33 20.43
CA MET A 162 -9.67 18.96 20.95
C MET A 162 -9.39 20.15 21.89
N LEU A 163 -8.11 20.45 22.15
CA LEU A 163 -7.73 21.59 22.97
C LEU A 163 -8.17 22.91 22.31
N PRO A 164 -8.48 23.95 23.09
CA PRO A 164 -8.69 25.29 22.59
C PRO A 164 -7.49 25.81 21.78
N GLU A 165 -7.74 26.60 20.76
CA GLU A 165 -6.68 27.07 19.82
C GLU A 165 -5.54 27.81 20.54
N GLY A 166 -5.86 28.62 21.54
CA GLY A 166 -4.85 29.30 22.37
C GLY A 166 -3.89 28.34 23.08
N GLN A 167 -4.42 27.24 23.64
CA GLN A 167 -3.60 26.20 24.28
C GLN A 167 -2.76 25.43 23.25
N LYS A 168 -3.30 25.16 22.08
CA LYS A 168 -2.53 24.53 20.99
C LYS A 168 -1.38 25.41 20.53
N LYS A 169 -1.57 26.74 20.43
CA LYS A 169 -0.52 27.69 20.06
C LYS A 169 0.63 27.74 21.09
N MET A 170 0.28 27.69 22.37
CA MET A 170 1.30 27.58 23.43
C MET A 170 2.06 26.26 23.33
N LEU A 171 1.34 25.15 23.17
CA LEU A 171 1.90 23.82 23.07
C LEU A 171 2.78 23.68 21.81
N LEU A 172 2.43 24.33 20.70
CA LEU A 172 3.28 24.40 19.50
C LEU A 172 4.66 24.96 19.82
N THR A 173 4.73 26.04 20.59
CA THR A 173 6.01 26.64 21.02
C THR A 173 6.79 25.69 21.92
N GLU A 174 6.13 25.06 22.89
CA GLU A 174 6.75 24.08 23.78
C GLU A 174 7.30 22.85 23.01
N LEU A 175 6.55 22.31 22.06
CA LEU A 175 6.98 21.19 21.23
C LEU A 175 8.19 21.53 20.35
N ARG A 176 8.25 22.74 19.84
CA ARG A 176 9.43 23.22 19.09
C ARG A 176 10.68 23.30 19.97
N ILE A 177 10.55 23.86 21.16
CA ILE A 177 11.70 24.11 22.07
C ILE A 177 12.17 22.81 22.72
N ASN A 178 11.26 22.01 23.27
CA ASN A 178 11.61 20.86 24.12
C ASN A 178 11.77 19.56 23.32
N VAL A 179 11.05 19.40 22.20
CA VAL A 179 11.08 18.18 21.41
C VAL A 179 11.90 18.35 20.11
N GLY A 180 12.14 19.60 19.71
CA GLY A 180 12.83 19.92 18.46
C GLY A 180 11.96 19.71 17.21
N ALA A 181 10.64 19.76 17.37
CA ALA A 181 9.71 19.66 16.24
C ALA A 181 9.77 20.90 15.36
N THR A 182 9.66 20.72 14.06
CA THR A 182 9.45 21.84 13.13
C THR A 182 8.04 22.42 13.31
N VAL A 183 7.84 23.65 12.84
CA VAL A 183 6.50 24.28 12.84
C VAL A 183 5.49 23.39 12.10
N TYR A 184 5.90 22.82 10.97
CA TYR A 184 5.04 21.94 10.16
C TYR A 184 4.62 20.69 10.94
N GLU A 185 5.57 19.99 11.56
CA GLU A 185 5.31 18.78 12.34
C GLU A 185 4.40 19.07 13.54
N ALA A 186 4.68 20.14 14.27
CA ALA A 186 3.88 20.53 15.43
C ALA A 186 2.46 20.98 15.03
N CYS A 187 2.29 21.76 13.95
CA CYS A 187 0.98 22.12 13.43
C CYS A 187 0.18 20.89 13.01
N LYS A 188 0.82 19.96 12.29
CA LYS A 188 0.19 18.70 11.87
C LYS A 188 -0.24 17.84 13.06
N PHE A 189 0.59 17.73 14.08
CA PHE A 189 0.30 16.98 15.30
C PHE A 189 -0.87 17.58 16.10
N LEU A 190 -0.95 18.91 16.18
CA LEU A 190 -1.97 19.65 16.91
C LEU A 190 -3.24 19.91 16.10
N HIS A 191 -3.28 19.55 14.83
CA HIS A 191 -4.34 19.92 13.89
C HIS A 191 -4.60 21.44 13.88
N LEU A 192 -3.51 22.22 13.71
CA LEU A 192 -3.56 23.66 13.50
C LEU A 192 -3.41 23.97 12.02
N GLU A 193 -4.21 24.91 11.49
CA GLU A 193 -3.99 25.42 10.14
C GLU A 193 -2.72 26.28 10.07
N MET A 194 -1.92 26.07 9.03
CA MET A 194 -0.74 26.91 8.78
C MET A 194 -1.17 28.23 8.18
N THR A 195 -1.48 29.20 9.01
CA THR A 195 -1.67 30.58 8.56
C THR A 195 -0.32 31.16 8.15
N GLN A 196 -0.26 31.97 7.09
CA GLN A 196 0.97 32.60 6.54
C GLN A 196 1.78 33.47 7.55
N GLN A 197 1.28 33.67 8.75
CA GLN A 197 1.90 34.48 9.81
C GLN A 197 2.94 33.73 10.68
N VAL A 198 3.20 32.45 10.43
CA VAL A 198 4.19 31.65 11.19
C VAL A 198 5.49 31.47 10.38
N LYS A 199 5.76 32.32 9.41
CA LYS A 199 7.05 32.46 8.75
C LYS A 199 7.88 33.50 9.50
N CYS A 200 8.48 33.13 10.61
CA CYS A 200 9.63 33.79 11.20
C CYS A 200 10.55 32.72 11.80
#